data_b032fab080c6cff19266136f3a696363
#
_entry.id   b032fab080c6cff19266136f3a696363
#
_cell.length_a   1.000
_cell.length_b   1.000
_cell.length_c   1.000
_cell.angle_alpha   90.00
_cell.angle_beta   90.00
_cell.angle_gamma   90.00
#
_symmetry.space_group_name_H-M   'P 1'
#
loop_
_entity.id
_entity.type
_entity.pdbx_description
1 polymer ?
#
loop_
_entity_poly.entity_id
_entity_poly.type
_entity_poly.pdbx_seq_one_letter_code
_entity_poly.pdbx_strand_id
1 'polypeptide(L)'
;MKVLYSNTKSTILTPDGETEHFDILAGILQGDTLAPFLFIIVIDYVMRVLVDTMKENGFLYQPRKSSRYPALHITDADFADDIVLLADNLPNAQALSALESAANCTGLYLNETKTECLPINIRNRIEMKTLANNILKHVDDYKYLGSHIINSEKDFITRKGMAWAACNKMDKIWKSNIDRTIRIRLFRAAIEPILLYGSETWTLSAKQHQRLDGCYTRLLRRVLNLSWKKHPTLATLYGNLPPISVLVKRRRIQFAGHCARATDELVSSFVLWRHPSSQRRSRKLTFPDTLSRDTNIHKDDLKTAMTDRVFWRSVVSSVSAEAER
;
A
#
# COMPACT_ATOMS: atom_id res chain seq x y z
N MET A 1 -20.47 4.44 28.02
CA MET A 1 -19.12 3.89 27.76
C MET A 1 -18.38 3.48 29.03
N LYS A 2 -18.21 4.35 30.04
CA LYS A 2 -17.53 3.94 31.31
C LYS A 2 -18.09 2.63 31.90
N VAL A 3 -19.39 2.41 31.84
CA VAL A 3 -20.05 1.22 32.39
C VAL A 3 -19.71 -0.07 31.61
N LEU A 4 -19.52 0.02 30.30
CA LEU A 4 -19.21 -1.13 29.45
C LEU A 4 -17.77 -1.64 29.65
N TYR A 5 -16.85 -0.75 30.00
CA TYR A 5 -15.43 -1.06 30.19
C TYR A 5 -14.98 -1.03 31.66
N SER A 6 -15.90 -0.76 32.59
CA SER A 6 -15.63 -0.85 34.03
C SER A 6 -15.62 -2.32 34.46
N ASN A 7 -14.66 -2.68 35.29
CA ASN A 7 -14.49 -4.03 35.84
C ASN A 7 -14.22 -5.13 34.80
N THR A 8 -13.59 -4.78 33.67
CA THR A 8 -13.22 -5.78 32.69
C THR A 8 -12.05 -6.61 33.17
N LYS A 9 -12.21 -7.93 33.15
CA LYS A 9 -11.18 -8.91 33.55
C LYS A 9 -10.83 -9.81 32.38
N SER A 10 -9.63 -10.33 32.38
CA SER A 10 -9.13 -11.27 31.40
C SER A 10 -8.37 -12.41 32.05
N THR A 11 -8.26 -13.54 31.35
CA THR A 11 -7.40 -14.69 31.69
C THR A 11 -6.56 -15.03 30.49
N ILE A 12 -5.44 -15.69 30.69
CA ILE A 12 -4.60 -16.24 29.62
C ILE A 12 -4.76 -17.76 29.60
N LEU A 13 -5.15 -18.30 28.46
CA LEU A 13 -5.21 -19.73 28.25
C LEU A 13 -3.80 -20.25 27.95
N THR A 14 -3.28 -21.12 28.80
CA THR A 14 -2.00 -21.78 28.65
C THR A 14 -2.18 -23.29 28.43
N PRO A 15 -1.16 -24.03 27.97
CA PRO A 15 -1.25 -25.48 27.89
C PRO A 15 -1.57 -26.18 29.21
N ASP A 16 -1.24 -25.54 30.34
CA ASP A 16 -1.43 -26.07 31.71
C ASP A 16 -2.75 -25.61 32.35
N GLY A 17 -3.57 -24.82 31.65
CA GLY A 17 -4.86 -24.28 32.12
C GLY A 17 -4.98 -22.76 31.99
N GLU A 18 -6.01 -22.22 32.63
CA GLU A 18 -6.24 -20.76 32.65
C GLU A 18 -5.52 -20.12 33.85
N THR A 19 -4.96 -18.91 33.60
CA THR A 19 -4.38 -18.08 34.67
C THR A 19 -5.47 -17.52 35.57
N GLU A 20 -5.07 -16.95 36.73
CA GLU A 20 -5.97 -16.12 37.53
C GLU A 20 -6.46 -14.90 36.73
N HIS A 21 -7.64 -14.40 37.11
CA HIS A 21 -8.19 -13.19 36.51
C HIS A 21 -7.35 -11.98 36.85
N PHE A 22 -7.07 -11.14 35.84
CA PHE A 22 -6.44 -9.84 36.02
C PHE A 22 -7.31 -8.73 35.44
N ASP A 23 -7.26 -7.55 36.04
CA ASP A 23 -8.05 -6.40 35.60
C ASP A 23 -7.43 -5.72 34.39
N ILE A 24 -8.27 -5.34 33.41
CA ILE A 24 -7.87 -4.50 32.28
C ILE A 24 -8.16 -3.05 32.67
N LEU A 25 -7.10 -2.31 32.99
CA LEU A 25 -7.19 -0.95 33.54
C LEU A 25 -7.24 0.14 32.47
N ALA A 26 -6.82 -0.14 31.23
CA ALA A 26 -6.76 0.84 30.16
C ALA A 26 -6.91 0.18 28.79
N GLY A 27 -7.28 0.99 27.77
CA GLY A 27 -7.44 0.55 26.40
C GLY A 27 -8.85 0.07 26.07
N ILE A 28 -8.98 -0.56 24.92
CA ILE A 28 -10.20 -1.15 24.39
C ILE A 28 -9.99 -2.65 24.18
N LEU A 29 -11.05 -3.44 24.35
CA LEU A 29 -10.97 -4.89 24.25
C LEU A 29 -10.74 -5.33 22.79
N GLN A 30 -9.67 -6.08 22.57
CA GLN A 30 -9.41 -6.67 21.27
C GLN A 30 -10.47 -7.75 20.99
N GLY A 31 -11.18 -7.63 19.85
CA GLY A 31 -12.28 -8.52 19.46
C GLY A 31 -13.67 -8.00 19.81
N ASP A 32 -13.79 -6.92 20.58
CA ASP A 32 -15.07 -6.22 20.75
C ASP A 32 -15.44 -5.46 19.48
N THR A 33 -16.69 -5.58 19.05
CA THR A 33 -17.20 -4.93 17.83
C THR A 33 -17.24 -3.40 17.94
N LEU A 34 -17.33 -2.83 19.13
CA LEU A 34 -17.34 -1.40 19.41
C LEU A 34 -15.94 -0.80 19.48
N ALA A 35 -14.94 -1.60 19.84
CA ALA A 35 -13.56 -1.15 20.04
C ALA A 35 -12.95 -0.40 18.84
N PRO A 36 -13.07 -0.86 17.57
CA PRO A 36 -12.53 -0.13 16.42
C PRO A 36 -13.16 1.26 16.25
N PHE A 37 -14.47 1.40 16.51
CA PHE A 37 -15.15 2.70 16.40
C PHE A 37 -14.66 3.69 17.46
N LEU A 38 -14.46 3.22 18.68
CA LEU A 38 -13.94 4.05 19.78
C LEU A 38 -12.52 4.50 19.48
N PHE A 39 -11.69 3.61 18.96
CA PHE A 39 -10.33 3.93 18.56
C PHE A 39 -10.30 5.00 17.45
N ILE A 40 -11.12 4.84 16.39
CA ILE A 40 -11.24 5.81 15.30
C ILE A 40 -11.67 7.19 15.83
N ILE A 41 -12.62 7.26 16.76
CA ILE A 41 -13.06 8.52 17.37
C ILE A 41 -11.90 9.22 18.10
N VAL A 42 -11.07 8.46 18.82
CA VAL A 42 -9.91 9.01 19.53
C VAL A 42 -8.86 9.49 18.53
N ILE A 43 -8.54 8.71 17.51
CA ILE A 43 -7.59 9.12 16.46
C ILE A 43 -8.11 10.34 15.70
N ASP A 44 -9.39 10.38 15.31
CA ASP A 44 -9.99 11.55 14.64
C ASP A 44 -9.84 12.83 15.48
N TYR A 45 -10.04 12.73 16.81
CA TYR A 45 -9.80 13.84 17.72
C TYR A 45 -8.34 14.30 17.69
N VAL A 46 -7.38 13.38 17.79
CA VAL A 46 -5.95 13.67 17.75
C VAL A 46 -5.56 14.32 16.43
N MET A 47 -6.06 13.79 15.31
CA MET A 47 -5.77 14.29 13.97
C MET A 47 -6.38 15.66 13.71
N ARG A 48 -7.57 15.98 14.23
CA ARG A 48 -8.17 17.33 14.14
C ARG A 48 -7.31 18.40 14.82
N VAL A 49 -6.78 18.07 16.02
CA VAL A 49 -5.84 18.97 16.73
C VAL A 49 -4.58 19.20 15.90
N LEU A 50 -4.05 18.14 15.27
CA LEU A 50 -2.89 18.23 14.38
C LEU A 50 -3.18 19.06 13.13
N VAL A 51 -4.28 18.79 12.42
CA VAL A 51 -4.66 19.48 11.19
C VAL A 51 -4.83 20.99 11.44
N ASP A 52 -5.43 21.38 12.56
CA ASP A 52 -5.57 22.81 12.93
C ASP A 52 -4.19 23.49 13.12
N THR A 53 -3.20 22.75 13.61
CA THR A 53 -1.81 23.24 13.77
C THR A 53 -1.06 23.27 12.44
N MET A 54 -1.38 22.36 11.50
CA MET A 54 -0.62 22.12 10.26
C MET A 54 -1.24 22.74 9.00
N LYS A 55 -2.40 23.38 9.06
CA LYS A 55 -3.22 23.79 7.88
C LYS A 55 -2.45 24.33 6.65
N GLU A 56 -1.32 24.99 6.87
CA GLU A 56 -0.49 25.57 5.80
C GLU A 56 0.90 24.90 5.69
N ASN A 57 1.16 23.86 6.49
CA ASN A 57 2.49 23.31 6.72
C ASN A 57 2.70 21.89 6.19
N GLY A 58 1.72 21.31 5.52
CA GLY A 58 1.82 20.00 4.90
C GLY A 58 2.56 20.01 3.55
N PHE A 59 2.56 18.88 2.88
CA PHE A 59 3.06 18.75 1.51
C PHE A 59 2.18 19.53 0.54
N LEU A 60 2.78 20.46 -0.22
CA LEU A 60 2.07 21.29 -1.20
C LEU A 60 1.59 20.43 -2.38
N TYR A 61 0.32 20.04 -2.34
CA TYR A 61 -0.32 19.26 -3.38
C TYR A 61 -0.69 20.10 -4.61
N GLN A 62 -1.30 21.28 -4.39
CA GLN A 62 -1.69 22.20 -5.44
C GLN A 62 -1.26 23.62 -5.06
N PRO A 63 -0.41 24.28 -5.88
CA PRO A 63 -0.05 25.68 -5.66
C PRO A 63 -1.27 26.58 -5.85
N ARG A 64 -1.26 27.70 -5.14
CA ARG A 64 -2.30 28.73 -5.26
C ARG A 64 -2.41 29.21 -6.71
N LYS A 65 -3.61 29.19 -7.26
CA LYS A 65 -3.93 29.69 -8.61
C LYS A 65 -4.52 31.09 -8.57
N SER A 66 -5.33 31.39 -7.57
CA SER A 66 -5.97 32.70 -7.36
C SER A 66 -6.48 32.81 -5.92
N SER A 67 -7.13 33.95 -5.56
CA SER A 67 -7.81 34.07 -4.26
C SER A 67 -8.97 33.08 -4.07
N ARG A 68 -9.64 32.71 -5.16
CA ARG A 68 -10.74 31.71 -5.15
C ARG A 68 -10.23 30.25 -5.13
N TYR A 69 -8.98 30.00 -5.52
CA TYR A 69 -8.33 28.70 -5.54
C TYR A 69 -7.04 28.77 -4.72
N PRO A 70 -7.15 28.66 -3.38
CA PRO A 70 -6.00 28.67 -2.49
C PRO A 70 -5.06 27.49 -2.72
N ALA A 71 -3.90 27.53 -2.12
CA ALA A 71 -3.02 26.36 -2.08
C ALA A 71 -3.68 25.23 -1.31
N LEU A 72 -3.49 24.00 -1.77
CA LEU A 72 -3.93 22.80 -1.07
C LEU A 72 -2.70 22.04 -0.57
N HIS A 73 -2.72 21.70 0.71
CA HIS A 73 -1.69 20.91 1.35
C HIS A 73 -2.28 19.57 1.83
N ILE A 74 -1.46 18.53 1.81
CA ILE A 74 -1.76 17.25 2.43
C ILE A 74 -0.85 17.14 3.63
N THR A 75 -1.41 16.95 4.81
CA THR A 75 -0.70 16.91 6.08
C THR A 75 -0.35 15.51 6.50
N ASP A 76 -1.20 14.56 6.17
CA ASP A 76 -1.15 13.21 6.70
C ASP A 76 -1.77 12.18 5.75
N ALA A 77 -1.50 10.92 6.04
CA ALA A 77 -2.20 9.77 5.48
C ALA A 77 -2.29 8.71 6.58
N ASP A 78 -3.53 8.36 6.97
CA ASP A 78 -3.79 7.55 8.15
C ASP A 78 -4.43 6.22 7.78
N PHE A 79 -3.98 5.17 8.44
CA PHE A 79 -4.63 3.87 8.41
C PHE A 79 -4.56 3.23 9.80
N ALA A 80 -5.67 3.29 10.54
CA ALA A 80 -5.77 2.87 11.93
C ALA A 80 -4.73 3.59 12.83
N ASP A 81 -3.77 2.86 13.36
CA ASP A 81 -2.67 3.36 14.18
C ASP A 81 -1.41 3.76 13.38
N ASP A 82 -1.36 3.40 12.10
CA ASP A 82 -0.26 3.77 11.21
C ASP A 82 -0.50 5.16 10.59
N ILE A 83 0.12 6.19 11.17
CA ILE A 83 0.00 7.59 10.72
C ILE A 83 1.27 7.99 9.97
N VAL A 84 1.12 8.59 8.79
CA VAL A 84 2.22 9.19 8.03
C VAL A 84 2.01 10.69 7.95
N LEU A 85 2.94 11.46 8.50
CA LEU A 85 2.96 12.91 8.36
C LEU A 85 3.74 13.33 7.12
N LEU A 86 3.17 14.25 6.36
CA LEU A 86 3.74 14.78 5.11
C LEU A 86 4.10 16.25 5.28
N ALA A 87 5.34 16.62 4.98
CA ALA A 87 5.82 17.99 5.11
C ALA A 87 6.80 18.35 3.99
N ASP A 88 6.75 19.60 3.50
CA ASP A 88 7.66 20.10 2.48
C ASP A 88 9.01 20.55 3.06
N ASN A 89 9.06 20.84 4.34
CA ASN A 89 10.27 21.33 5.01
C ASN A 89 10.33 20.86 6.47
N LEU A 90 11.48 21.04 7.09
CA LEU A 90 11.71 20.58 8.45
C LEU A 90 10.88 21.31 9.52
N PRO A 91 10.73 22.65 9.51
CA PRO A 91 9.87 23.31 10.50
C PRO A 91 8.45 22.73 10.49
N ASN A 92 7.93 22.41 9.32
CA ASN A 92 6.61 21.79 9.16
C ASN A 92 6.58 20.34 9.69
N ALA A 93 7.71 19.63 9.57
CA ALA A 93 7.82 18.27 10.12
C ALA A 93 7.83 18.25 11.66
N GLN A 94 8.08 19.38 12.33
CA GLN A 94 7.95 19.52 13.80
C GLN A 94 6.50 19.39 14.30
N ALA A 95 5.54 19.35 13.42
CA ALA A 95 4.16 18.95 13.72
C ALA A 95 4.06 17.56 14.41
N LEU A 96 5.10 16.74 14.30
CA LEU A 96 5.21 15.52 15.11
C LEU A 96 5.05 15.79 16.60
N SER A 97 5.63 16.88 17.11
CA SER A 97 5.50 17.26 18.53
C SER A 97 4.05 17.60 18.91
N ALA A 98 3.30 18.23 18.00
CA ALA A 98 1.89 18.52 18.21
C ALA A 98 1.05 17.24 18.22
N LEU A 99 1.32 16.32 17.28
CA LEU A 99 0.69 15.00 17.25
C LEU A 99 0.95 14.23 18.53
N GLU A 100 2.21 14.16 18.96
CA GLU A 100 2.62 13.45 20.17
C GLU A 100 1.96 14.05 21.42
N SER A 101 1.90 15.39 21.52
CA SER A 101 1.22 16.06 22.62
C SER A 101 -0.28 15.75 22.65
N ALA A 102 -0.95 15.81 21.50
CA ALA A 102 -2.39 15.50 21.40
C ALA A 102 -2.68 14.02 21.71
N ALA A 103 -1.84 13.10 21.23
CA ALA A 103 -1.95 11.68 21.52
C ALA A 103 -1.76 11.38 23.00
N ASN A 104 -0.75 11.97 23.65
CA ASN A 104 -0.48 11.80 25.08
C ASN A 104 -1.68 12.24 25.95
N CYS A 105 -2.41 13.29 25.55
CA CYS A 105 -3.63 13.70 26.24
C CYS A 105 -4.75 12.64 26.20
N THR A 106 -4.72 11.75 25.23
CA THR A 106 -5.71 10.65 25.09
C THR A 106 -5.21 9.30 25.62
N GLY A 107 -3.99 9.26 26.19
CA GLY A 107 -3.36 8.03 26.65
C GLY A 107 -2.74 7.18 25.55
N LEU A 108 -2.57 7.74 24.34
CA LEU A 108 -1.83 7.12 23.24
C LEU A 108 -0.40 7.67 23.23
N TYR A 109 0.55 6.79 22.99
CA TYR A 109 1.97 7.15 23.00
C TYR A 109 2.64 6.79 21.68
N LEU A 110 3.51 7.69 21.23
CA LEU A 110 4.34 7.45 20.05
C LEU A 110 5.29 6.27 20.30
N ASN A 111 5.34 5.30 19.39
CA ASN A 111 6.34 4.26 19.44
C ASN A 111 7.63 4.74 18.76
N GLU A 112 8.52 5.36 19.53
CA GLU A 112 9.78 5.96 19.03
C GLU A 112 10.68 4.97 18.29
N THR A 113 10.69 3.70 18.68
CA THR A 113 11.53 2.67 18.06
C THR A 113 11.04 2.25 16.67
N LYS A 114 9.75 2.42 16.39
CA LYS A 114 9.11 2.12 15.10
C LYS A 114 8.93 3.37 14.24
N THR A 115 8.93 4.55 14.84
CA THR A 115 8.78 5.82 14.12
C THR A 115 10.06 6.14 13.36
N GLU A 116 9.96 6.34 12.07
CA GLU A 116 11.09 6.60 11.18
C GLU A 116 10.85 7.88 10.38
N CYS A 117 11.91 8.59 10.04
CA CYS A 117 11.89 9.78 9.20
C CYS A 117 12.45 9.44 7.81
N LEU A 118 11.68 9.73 6.75
CA LEU A 118 12.05 9.50 5.36
C LEU A 118 12.28 10.83 4.63
N PRO A 119 13.52 11.34 4.55
CA PRO A 119 13.83 12.54 3.79
C PRO A 119 13.83 12.25 2.28
N ILE A 120 12.95 12.90 1.51
CA ILE A 120 12.85 12.75 0.06
C ILE A 120 13.47 13.96 -0.62
N ASN A 121 14.52 13.76 -1.43
CA ASN A 121 15.23 14.84 -2.16
C ASN A 121 15.85 15.93 -1.26
N ILE A 122 16.09 15.65 0.00
CA ILE A 122 16.71 16.56 0.97
C ILE A 122 18.22 16.25 1.01
N ARG A 123 19.07 17.27 0.76
CA ARG A 123 20.54 17.11 0.76
C ARG A 123 21.10 17.04 2.18
N ASN A 124 20.61 17.88 3.09
CA ASN A 124 21.06 17.93 4.47
C ASN A 124 20.03 17.19 5.35
N ARG A 125 20.44 16.06 5.91
CA ARG A 125 19.60 15.32 6.89
C ARG A 125 19.60 16.12 8.19
N ILE A 126 18.43 16.60 8.58
CA ILE A 126 18.26 17.34 9.82
C ILE A 126 17.60 16.41 10.83
N GLU A 127 18.09 16.42 12.06
CA GLU A 127 17.60 15.57 13.11
C GLU A 127 16.14 15.91 13.48
N MET A 128 15.27 14.93 13.36
CA MET A 128 13.90 14.99 13.88
C MET A 128 13.88 14.46 15.30
N LYS A 129 13.23 15.17 16.21
CA LYS A 129 13.18 14.82 17.63
C LYS A 129 11.74 14.66 18.11
N THR A 130 11.54 13.74 19.04
CA THR A 130 10.32 13.56 19.81
C THR A 130 10.22 14.60 20.93
N LEU A 131 9.08 14.67 21.64
CA LEU A 131 8.94 15.52 22.85
C LEU A 131 9.94 15.14 23.94
N ALA A 132 10.31 13.87 24.03
CA ALA A 132 11.34 13.38 24.94
C ALA A 132 12.77 13.72 24.48
N ASN A 133 12.93 14.49 23.39
CA ASN A 133 14.21 14.87 22.78
C ASN A 133 15.01 13.68 22.19
N ASN A 134 14.36 12.55 21.94
CA ASN A 134 14.96 11.40 21.27
C ASN A 134 14.99 11.63 19.77
N ILE A 135 16.14 11.29 19.14
CA ILE A 135 16.34 11.48 17.70
C ILE A 135 15.67 10.31 16.94
N LEU A 136 14.80 10.64 16.00
CA LEU A 136 14.19 9.65 15.13
C LEU A 136 15.18 9.12 14.09
N LYS A 137 15.07 7.84 13.82
CA LYS A 137 15.88 7.16 12.83
C LYS A 137 15.56 7.64 11.40
N HIS A 138 16.58 8.09 10.67
CA HIS A 138 16.47 8.38 9.24
C HIS A 138 16.58 7.10 8.42
N VAL A 139 15.65 6.93 7.47
CA VAL A 139 15.65 5.81 6.53
C VAL A 139 15.65 6.31 5.09
N ASP A 140 16.23 5.52 4.18
CA ASP A 140 16.24 5.83 2.74
C ASP A 140 15.05 5.20 2.01
N ASP A 141 14.27 4.37 2.70
CA ASP A 141 13.10 3.71 2.17
C ASP A 141 12.18 3.30 3.32
N TYR A 142 10.91 3.50 3.15
CA TYR A 142 9.91 3.21 4.15
C TYR A 142 8.86 2.24 3.62
N LYS A 143 8.44 1.31 4.47
CA LYS A 143 7.40 0.34 4.15
C LYS A 143 6.10 0.76 4.82
N TYR A 144 5.15 1.26 4.03
CA TYR A 144 3.82 1.66 4.49
C TYR A 144 2.76 0.69 4.00
N LEU A 145 1.89 0.23 4.88
CA LEU A 145 0.84 -0.78 4.60
C LEU A 145 1.37 -2.00 3.82
N GLY A 146 2.58 -2.40 4.15
CA GLY A 146 3.21 -3.57 3.55
C GLY A 146 3.90 -3.33 2.21
N SER A 147 3.85 -2.14 1.61
CA SER A 147 4.50 -1.80 0.34
C SER A 147 5.60 -0.75 0.51
N HIS A 148 6.66 -0.84 -0.31
CA HIS A 148 7.74 0.14 -0.34
C HIS A 148 7.31 1.39 -1.11
N ILE A 149 7.36 2.57 -0.48
CA ILE A 149 6.80 3.80 -1.05
C ILE A 149 7.65 4.33 -2.22
N ILE A 150 8.98 4.32 -2.08
CA ILE A 150 9.88 5.02 -3.04
C ILE A 150 10.19 4.20 -4.27
N ASN A 151 10.20 2.87 -4.17
CA ASN A 151 10.76 2.01 -5.20
C ASN A 151 9.91 0.77 -5.48
N SER A 152 9.13 0.82 -6.56
CA SER A 152 8.34 -0.33 -7.02
C SER A 152 9.19 -1.58 -7.32
N GLU A 153 10.45 -1.42 -7.73
CA GLU A 153 11.34 -2.57 -7.95
C GLU A 153 11.70 -3.27 -6.64
N LYS A 154 11.96 -2.50 -5.58
CA LYS A 154 12.25 -3.04 -4.25
C LYS A 154 11.04 -3.80 -3.71
N ASP A 155 9.84 -3.23 -3.89
CA ASP A 155 8.60 -3.90 -3.50
C ASP A 155 8.42 -5.22 -4.26
N PHE A 156 8.58 -5.23 -5.58
CA PHE A 156 8.57 -6.45 -6.39
C PHE A 156 9.58 -7.50 -5.89
N ILE A 157 10.82 -7.10 -5.59
CA ILE A 157 11.86 -8.04 -5.11
C ILE A 157 11.44 -8.65 -3.78
N THR A 158 10.90 -7.85 -2.86
CA THR A 158 10.38 -8.31 -1.56
C THR A 158 9.25 -9.30 -1.75
N ARG A 159 8.23 -8.96 -2.58
CA ARG A 159 7.08 -9.83 -2.87
C ARG A 159 7.50 -11.14 -3.53
N LYS A 160 8.44 -11.07 -4.46
CA LYS A 160 9.05 -12.27 -5.06
C LYS A 160 9.66 -13.19 -4.01
N GLY A 161 10.44 -12.66 -3.06
CA GLY A 161 11.03 -13.45 -1.98
C GLY A 161 9.96 -14.13 -1.12
N MET A 162 8.93 -13.36 -0.72
CA MET A 162 7.80 -13.89 0.07
C MET A 162 7.01 -14.97 -0.67
N ALA A 163 6.72 -14.76 -1.96
CA ALA A 163 6.03 -15.76 -2.80
C ALA A 163 6.82 -17.07 -2.94
N TRP A 164 8.13 -16.98 -3.11
CA TRP A 164 8.99 -18.15 -3.11
C TRP A 164 9.02 -18.87 -1.76
N ALA A 165 9.11 -18.14 -0.65
CA ALA A 165 9.07 -18.71 0.69
C ALA A 165 7.74 -19.45 0.94
N ALA A 166 6.61 -18.84 0.57
CA ALA A 166 5.29 -19.48 0.67
C ALA A 166 5.19 -20.72 -0.24
N CYS A 167 5.68 -20.63 -1.47
CA CYS A 167 5.71 -21.76 -2.40
C CYS A 167 6.53 -22.94 -1.85
N ASN A 168 7.68 -22.67 -1.23
CA ASN A 168 8.54 -23.69 -0.63
C ASN A 168 7.89 -24.35 0.61
N LYS A 169 7.14 -23.61 1.43
CA LYS A 169 6.38 -24.17 2.56
C LYS A 169 5.34 -25.21 2.10
N MET A 170 4.84 -25.08 0.88
CA MET A 170 3.86 -26.00 0.28
C MET A 170 4.50 -27.12 -0.57
N ASP A 171 5.80 -27.34 -0.47
CA ASP A 171 6.54 -28.28 -1.33
C ASP A 171 6.00 -29.72 -1.30
N LYS A 172 5.57 -30.20 -0.13
CA LYS A 172 4.94 -31.50 0.03
C LYS A 172 3.66 -31.63 -0.80
N ILE A 173 2.88 -30.55 -0.89
CA ILE A 173 1.65 -30.49 -1.67
C ILE A 173 1.98 -30.53 -3.17
N TRP A 174 2.96 -29.75 -3.61
CA TRP A 174 3.35 -29.71 -5.02
C TRP A 174 3.90 -31.07 -5.52
N LYS A 175 4.51 -31.84 -4.65
CA LYS A 175 5.05 -33.18 -4.94
C LYS A 175 4.03 -34.30 -4.80
N SER A 176 2.88 -34.06 -4.16
CA SER A 176 1.84 -35.09 -3.99
C SER A 176 1.12 -35.38 -5.32
N ASN A 177 0.36 -36.49 -5.36
CA ASN A 177 -0.40 -36.87 -6.55
C ASN A 177 -1.78 -36.16 -6.60
N ILE A 178 -1.76 -34.81 -6.73
CA ILE A 178 -2.97 -34.02 -6.91
C ILE A 178 -3.06 -33.50 -8.36
N ASP A 179 -4.31 -33.30 -8.81
CA ASP A 179 -4.57 -32.84 -10.15
C ASP A 179 -4.00 -31.44 -10.43
N ARG A 180 -3.67 -31.18 -11.72
CA ARG A 180 -3.19 -29.89 -12.19
C ARG A 180 -4.14 -28.74 -11.80
N THR A 181 -5.43 -28.95 -11.96
CA THR A 181 -6.45 -27.93 -11.69
C THR A 181 -6.42 -27.51 -10.21
N ILE A 182 -6.27 -28.47 -9.29
CA ILE A 182 -6.17 -28.19 -7.86
C ILE A 182 -4.88 -27.42 -7.54
N ARG A 183 -3.74 -27.83 -8.13
CA ARG A 183 -2.46 -27.11 -7.95
C ARG A 183 -2.58 -25.65 -8.37
N ILE A 184 -3.17 -25.38 -9.54
CA ILE A 184 -3.38 -24.02 -10.03
C ILE A 184 -4.32 -23.23 -9.13
N ARG A 185 -5.40 -23.83 -8.64
CA ARG A 185 -6.32 -23.16 -7.68
C ARG A 185 -5.60 -22.80 -6.39
N LEU A 186 -4.81 -23.71 -5.82
CA LEU A 186 -4.01 -23.44 -4.63
C LEU A 186 -2.95 -22.36 -4.87
N PHE A 187 -2.27 -22.40 -6.01
CA PHE A 187 -1.31 -21.37 -6.41
C PHE A 187 -1.96 -19.98 -6.47
N ARG A 188 -3.11 -19.89 -7.12
CA ARG A 188 -3.86 -18.64 -7.25
C ARG A 188 -4.44 -18.14 -5.92
N ALA A 189 -4.75 -19.05 -5.01
CA ALA A 189 -5.29 -18.68 -3.70
C ALA A 189 -4.18 -18.29 -2.69
N ALA A 190 -3.02 -18.95 -2.72
CA ALA A 190 -2.02 -18.82 -1.67
C ALA A 190 -0.74 -18.07 -2.10
N ILE A 191 -0.31 -18.19 -3.34
CA ILE A 191 0.99 -17.66 -3.80
C ILE A 191 0.82 -16.39 -4.64
N GLU A 192 -0.09 -16.42 -5.61
CA GLU A 192 -0.34 -15.28 -6.51
C GLU A 192 -0.73 -13.99 -5.76
N PRO A 193 -1.59 -14.00 -4.73
CA PRO A 193 -1.92 -12.79 -3.97
C PRO A 193 -0.72 -12.19 -3.24
N ILE A 194 0.21 -13.02 -2.76
CA ILE A 194 1.45 -12.55 -2.13
C ILE A 194 2.32 -11.81 -3.15
N LEU A 195 2.46 -12.37 -4.36
CA LEU A 195 3.27 -11.77 -5.42
C LEU A 195 2.65 -10.48 -5.97
N LEU A 196 1.32 -10.40 -6.01
CA LEU A 196 0.56 -9.27 -6.58
C LEU A 196 0.13 -8.22 -5.53
N TYR A 197 0.51 -8.36 -4.27
CA TYR A 197 0.13 -7.38 -3.26
C TYR A 197 0.76 -6.02 -3.55
N GLY A 198 -0.05 -4.94 -3.57
CA GLY A 198 0.40 -3.58 -3.88
C GLY A 198 0.77 -3.34 -5.35
N SER A 199 0.59 -4.35 -6.21
CA SER A 199 1.00 -4.28 -7.63
C SER A 199 0.22 -3.25 -8.45
N GLU A 200 -0.94 -2.82 -7.99
CA GLU A 200 -1.77 -1.77 -8.59
C GLU A 200 -1.07 -0.41 -8.63
N THR A 201 -0.12 -0.17 -7.73
CA THR A 201 0.65 1.09 -7.67
C THR A 201 1.99 1.03 -8.39
N TRP A 202 2.42 -0.15 -8.85
CA TRP A 202 3.76 -0.31 -9.44
C TRP A 202 3.92 0.41 -10.77
N THR A 203 5.04 1.14 -10.91
CA THR A 203 5.45 1.81 -12.15
C THR A 203 6.66 1.10 -12.76
N LEU A 204 6.48 -0.17 -13.13
CA LEU A 204 7.55 -1.02 -13.63
C LEU A 204 7.92 -0.69 -15.09
N SER A 205 9.22 -0.74 -15.39
CA SER A 205 9.75 -0.71 -16.76
C SER A 205 9.47 -2.03 -17.50
N ALA A 206 9.60 -2.04 -18.82
CA ALA A 206 9.43 -3.25 -19.64
C ALA A 206 10.36 -4.39 -19.19
N LYS A 207 11.62 -4.10 -18.86
CA LYS A 207 12.59 -5.08 -18.34
C LYS A 207 12.13 -5.68 -17.00
N GLN A 208 11.54 -4.87 -16.12
CA GLN A 208 11.03 -5.34 -14.85
C GLN A 208 9.78 -6.21 -15.02
N HIS A 209 8.90 -5.88 -15.96
CA HIS A 209 7.78 -6.74 -16.35
C HIS A 209 8.24 -8.11 -16.85
N GLN A 210 9.26 -8.16 -17.72
CA GLN A 210 9.84 -9.43 -18.17
C GLN A 210 10.42 -10.27 -17.01
N ARG A 211 11.08 -9.60 -16.04
CA ARG A 211 11.58 -10.28 -14.81
C ARG A 211 10.45 -10.82 -13.94
N LEU A 212 9.32 -10.12 -13.89
CA LEU A 212 8.13 -10.54 -13.16
C LEU A 212 7.49 -11.76 -13.84
N ASP A 213 7.30 -11.73 -15.16
CA ASP A 213 6.78 -12.88 -15.93
C ASP A 213 7.71 -14.09 -15.84
N GLY A 214 9.02 -13.89 -15.89
CA GLY A 214 10.00 -14.95 -15.68
C GLY A 214 9.98 -15.54 -14.26
N CYS A 215 9.67 -14.73 -13.25
CA CYS A 215 9.46 -15.20 -11.88
C CYS A 215 8.20 -16.07 -11.79
N TYR A 216 7.10 -15.60 -12.35
CA TYR A 216 5.81 -16.30 -12.35
C TYR A 216 5.90 -17.65 -13.09
N THR A 217 6.56 -17.66 -14.25
CA THR A 217 6.85 -18.88 -15.01
C THR A 217 7.59 -19.92 -14.17
N ARG A 218 8.59 -19.51 -13.41
CA ARG A 218 9.36 -20.39 -12.53
C ARG A 218 8.54 -20.93 -11.37
N LEU A 219 7.71 -20.08 -10.76
CA LEU A 219 6.76 -20.49 -9.71
C LEU A 219 5.77 -21.53 -10.25
N LEU A 220 5.19 -21.31 -11.44
CA LEU A 220 4.29 -22.27 -12.09
C LEU A 220 4.98 -23.62 -12.34
N ARG A 221 6.23 -23.63 -12.82
CA ARG A 221 6.99 -24.86 -13.00
C ARG A 221 7.17 -25.62 -11.70
N ARG A 222 7.45 -24.93 -10.59
CA ARG A 222 7.57 -25.52 -9.25
C ARG A 222 6.26 -26.13 -8.78
N VAL A 223 5.17 -25.36 -8.86
CA VAL A 223 3.82 -25.76 -8.46
C VAL A 223 3.32 -26.97 -9.26
N LEU A 224 3.58 -27.00 -10.55
CA LEU A 224 3.21 -28.11 -11.42
C LEU A 224 4.15 -29.30 -11.32
N ASN A 225 5.19 -29.21 -10.45
CA ASN A 225 6.21 -30.25 -10.28
C ASN A 225 6.85 -30.71 -11.60
N LEU A 226 7.15 -29.74 -12.47
CA LEU A 226 7.75 -30.04 -13.78
C LEU A 226 9.26 -30.12 -13.66
N SER A 227 9.84 -31.26 -14.08
CA SER A 227 11.29 -31.38 -14.17
C SER A 227 11.86 -30.39 -15.16
N TRP A 228 13.05 -29.86 -14.86
CA TRP A 228 13.81 -28.95 -15.76
C TRP A 228 14.13 -29.62 -17.12
N LYS A 229 14.20 -30.95 -17.18
CA LYS A 229 14.42 -31.74 -18.41
C LYS A 229 13.20 -31.71 -19.36
N LYS A 230 11.99 -31.48 -18.79
CA LYS A 230 10.78 -31.31 -19.59
C LYS A 230 10.68 -29.83 -19.96
N HIS A 231 10.84 -29.50 -21.22
CA HIS A 231 10.74 -28.14 -21.76
C HIS A 231 9.32 -27.87 -22.32
N PRO A 232 8.28 -27.74 -21.46
CA PRO A 232 6.94 -27.43 -21.94
C PRO A 232 6.95 -26.07 -22.59
N THR A 233 6.16 -25.89 -23.63
CA THR A 233 5.91 -24.56 -24.21
C THR A 233 5.24 -23.65 -23.16
N LEU A 234 5.34 -22.35 -23.34
CA LEU A 234 4.64 -21.40 -22.46
C LEU A 234 3.12 -21.62 -22.49
N ALA A 235 2.56 -21.89 -23.67
CA ALA A 235 1.14 -22.21 -23.83
C ALA A 235 0.74 -23.42 -22.97
N THR A 236 1.51 -24.51 -23.01
CA THR A 236 1.25 -25.70 -22.19
C THR A 236 1.40 -25.41 -20.68
N LEU A 237 2.38 -24.58 -20.32
CA LEU A 237 2.64 -24.21 -18.93
C LEU A 237 1.53 -23.34 -18.35
N TYR A 238 1.16 -22.29 -19.04
CA TYR A 238 0.15 -21.34 -18.60
C TYR A 238 -1.27 -21.91 -18.77
N GLY A 239 -1.54 -22.65 -19.87
CA GLY A 239 -2.92 -23.01 -20.22
C GLY A 239 -3.76 -21.74 -20.41
N ASN A 240 -4.82 -21.62 -19.62
CA ASN A 240 -5.71 -20.44 -19.64
C ASN A 240 -5.28 -19.32 -18.67
N LEU A 241 -4.09 -19.40 -18.08
CA LEU A 241 -3.60 -18.34 -17.19
C LEU A 241 -2.97 -17.21 -17.99
N PRO A 242 -3.34 -15.97 -17.75
CA PRO A 242 -2.65 -14.84 -18.37
C PRO A 242 -1.24 -14.67 -17.78
N PRO A 243 -0.32 -14.04 -18.50
CA PRO A 243 0.94 -13.55 -17.95
C PRO A 243 0.68 -12.64 -16.75
N ILE A 244 1.57 -12.68 -15.74
CA ILE A 244 1.35 -11.89 -14.54
C ILE A 244 1.45 -10.39 -14.81
N SER A 245 2.23 -9.98 -15.78
CA SER A 245 2.31 -8.58 -16.24
C SER A 245 0.95 -8.03 -16.71
N VAL A 246 0.12 -8.87 -17.32
CA VAL A 246 -1.26 -8.53 -17.70
C VAL A 246 -2.15 -8.37 -16.45
N LEU A 247 -2.00 -9.24 -15.46
CA LEU A 247 -2.72 -9.12 -14.19
C LEU A 247 -2.37 -7.81 -13.46
N VAL A 248 -1.09 -7.42 -13.46
CA VAL A 248 -0.63 -6.15 -12.89
C VAL A 248 -1.24 -4.97 -13.63
N LYS A 249 -1.21 -4.96 -14.96
CA LYS A 249 -1.86 -3.92 -15.77
C LYS A 249 -3.35 -3.81 -15.45
N ARG A 250 -4.05 -4.94 -15.46
CA ARG A 250 -5.49 -4.99 -15.15
C ARG A 250 -5.79 -4.42 -13.77
N ARG A 251 -5.06 -4.83 -12.72
CA ARG A 251 -5.23 -4.32 -11.36
C ARG A 251 -5.01 -2.81 -11.30
N ARG A 252 -3.95 -2.30 -11.95
CA ARG A 252 -3.65 -0.87 -12.02
C ARG A 252 -4.78 -0.07 -12.66
N ILE A 253 -5.28 -0.53 -13.82
CA ILE A 253 -6.37 0.13 -14.53
C ILE A 253 -7.65 0.11 -13.68
N GLN A 254 -7.98 -1.03 -13.06
CA GLN A 254 -9.14 -1.14 -12.16
C GLN A 254 -9.03 -0.18 -10.97
N PHE A 255 -7.87 -0.15 -10.31
CA PHE A 255 -7.59 0.72 -9.18
C PHE A 255 -7.67 2.21 -9.57
N ALA A 256 -7.03 2.60 -10.66
CA ALA A 256 -7.08 3.98 -11.15
C ALA A 256 -8.52 4.46 -11.42
N GLY A 257 -9.32 3.64 -12.09
CA GLY A 257 -10.73 3.96 -12.32
C GLY A 257 -11.55 3.99 -11.04
N HIS A 258 -11.23 3.17 -10.04
CA HIS A 258 -11.87 3.24 -8.72
C HIS A 258 -11.57 4.57 -8.03
N CYS A 259 -10.30 4.95 -7.94
CA CYS A 259 -9.88 6.21 -7.32
C CYS A 259 -10.45 7.43 -8.07
N ALA A 260 -10.42 7.44 -9.41
CA ALA A 260 -10.93 8.57 -10.19
C ALA A 260 -12.44 8.83 -10.02
N ARG A 261 -13.18 7.82 -9.57
CA ARG A 261 -14.63 7.93 -9.27
C ARG A 261 -14.93 8.00 -7.77
N ALA A 262 -13.93 8.18 -6.93
CA ALA A 262 -14.14 8.40 -5.50
C ALA A 262 -14.96 9.69 -5.29
N THR A 263 -15.79 9.70 -4.27
CA THR A 263 -16.56 10.87 -3.85
C THR A 263 -15.66 11.94 -3.25
N ASP A 264 -14.54 11.54 -2.69
CA ASP A 264 -13.51 12.44 -2.19
C ASP A 264 -12.75 13.09 -3.36
N GLU A 265 -12.80 14.41 -3.44
CA GLU A 265 -12.17 15.18 -4.50
C GLU A 265 -10.63 15.04 -4.48
N LEU A 266 -10.03 14.96 -3.30
CA LEU A 266 -8.59 14.76 -3.15
C LEU A 266 -8.17 13.42 -3.74
N VAL A 267 -8.83 12.32 -3.37
CA VAL A 267 -8.55 10.98 -3.87
C VAL A 267 -8.73 10.91 -5.39
N SER A 268 -9.82 11.48 -5.92
CA SER A 268 -10.13 11.45 -7.35
C SER A 268 -9.14 12.25 -8.19
N SER A 269 -8.57 13.32 -7.65
CA SER A 269 -7.58 14.15 -8.33
C SER A 269 -6.15 13.60 -8.20
N PHE A 270 -5.86 12.88 -7.10
CA PHE A 270 -4.52 12.42 -6.79
C PHE A 270 -4.01 11.33 -7.75
N VAL A 271 -4.89 10.48 -8.26
CA VAL A 271 -4.53 9.39 -9.18
C VAL A 271 -3.83 9.85 -10.46
N LEU A 272 -4.13 11.07 -10.91
CA LEU A 272 -3.50 11.70 -12.08
C LEU A 272 -2.55 12.84 -11.72
N TRP A 273 -2.28 13.03 -10.44
CA TRP A 273 -1.43 14.11 -9.98
C TRP A 273 0.00 14.00 -10.49
N ARG A 274 0.59 15.15 -10.78
CA ARG A 274 1.99 15.29 -11.17
C ARG A 274 2.58 16.48 -10.45
N HIS A 275 3.78 16.33 -9.95
CA HIS A 275 4.48 17.44 -9.34
C HIS A 275 4.66 18.58 -10.35
N PRO A 276 4.32 19.84 -10.03
CA PRO A 276 4.38 20.97 -10.96
C PRO A 276 5.75 21.18 -11.58
N SER A 277 6.83 20.89 -10.86
CA SER A 277 8.21 21.01 -11.35
C SER A 277 8.69 19.82 -12.18
N SER A 278 7.93 18.74 -12.29
CA SER A 278 8.35 17.51 -12.97
C SER A 278 8.37 17.63 -14.51
N GLN A 279 7.87 18.72 -15.05
CA GLN A 279 7.76 18.93 -16.50
C GLN A 279 9.08 18.96 -17.27
N ARG A 280 10.24 19.09 -16.60
CA ARG A 280 11.50 19.35 -17.32
C ARG A 280 12.58 18.28 -17.31
N ARG A 281 12.62 17.28 -16.39
CA ARG A 281 13.82 16.42 -16.28
C ARG A 281 13.68 14.97 -15.81
N SER A 282 12.49 14.47 -15.44
CA SER A 282 12.43 13.11 -14.93
C SER A 282 12.26 12.06 -16.03
N ARG A 283 13.28 11.23 -16.23
CA ARG A 283 13.20 10.00 -17.04
C ARG A 283 12.41 8.87 -16.34
N LYS A 284 11.94 9.11 -15.11
CA LYS A 284 11.17 8.11 -14.36
C LYS A 284 9.71 8.13 -14.83
N LEU A 285 9.17 6.96 -15.10
CA LEU A 285 7.76 6.80 -15.43
C LEU A 285 6.91 7.19 -14.22
N THR A 286 5.99 8.11 -14.40
CA THR A 286 4.96 8.44 -13.41
C THR A 286 3.80 7.45 -13.52
N PHE A 287 2.93 7.44 -12.51
CA PHE A 287 1.73 6.61 -12.55
C PHE A 287 0.80 6.96 -13.73
N PRO A 288 0.50 8.25 -14.01
CA PRO A 288 -0.26 8.64 -15.22
C PRO A 288 0.43 8.25 -16.54
N ASP A 289 1.78 8.31 -16.61
CA ASP A 289 2.51 7.85 -17.81
C ASP A 289 2.33 6.34 -18.04
N THR A 290 2.35 5.59 -16.94
CA THR A 290 2.17 4.15 -16.98
C THR A 290 0.75 3.78 -17.38
N LEU A 291 -0.27 4.48 -16.85
CA LEU A 291 -1.67 4.30 -17.24
C LEU A 291 -1.91 4.61 -18.71
N SER A 292 -1.40 5.74 -19.21
CA SER A 292 -1.51 6.12 -20.62
C SER A 292 -0.91 5.05 -21.52
N ARG A 293 0.26 4.52 -21.18
CA ARG A 293 0.90 3.42 -21.91
C ARG A 293 0.08 2.13 -21.87
N ASP A 294 -0.47 1.78 -20.70
CA ASP A 294 -1.18 0.52 -20.49
C ASP A 294 -2.56 0.52 -21.15
N THR A 295 -3.17 1.68 -21.38
CA THR A 295 -4.51 1.84 -21.95
C THR A 295 -4.50 2.36 -23.39
N ASN A 296 -3.37 2.86 -23.89
CA ASN A 296 -3.26 3.60 -25.16
C ASN A 296 -4.13 4.88 -25.22
N ILE A 297 -4.56 5.40 -24.07
CA ILE A 297 -5.35 6.64 -23.97
C ILE A 297 -4.39 7.80 -23.67
N HIS A 298 -4.59 8.94 -24.38
CA HIS A 298 -3.77 10.11 -24.10
C HIS A 298 -3.98 10.61 -22.67
N LYS A 299 -2.95 11.17 -22.08
CA LYS A 299 -2.93 11.56 -20.66
C LYS A 299 -4.03 12.54 -20.28
N ASP A 300 -4.36 13.45 -21.19
CA ASP A 300 -5.38 14.49 -20.96
C ASP A 300 -6.80 13.91 -20.99
N ASP A 301 -6.99 12.80 -21.70
CA ASP A 301 -8.29 12.12 -21.82
C ASP A 301 -8.52 11.08 -20.72
N LEU A 302 -7.47 10.72 -19.95
CA LEU A 302 -7.57 9.69 -18.91
C LEU A 302 -8.64 10.00 -17.87
N LYS A 303 -8.75 11.26 -17.42
CA LYS A 303 -9.74 11.65 -16.41
C LYS A 303 -11.16 11.39 -16.91
N THR A 304 -11.48 11.86 -18.10
CA THR A 304 -12.79 11.66 -18.74
C THR A 304 -13.08 10.17 -18.95
N ALA A 305 -12.11 9.43 -19.50
CA ALA A 305 -12.22 7.99 -19.72
C ALA A 305 -12.49 7.20 -18.43
N MET A 306 -11.80 7.53 -17.34
CA MET A 306 -11.93 6.84 -16.04
C MET A 306 -13.26 7.14 -15.33
N THR A 307 -13.84 8.32 -15.55
CA THR A 307 -15.15 8.68 -14.97
C THR A 307 -16.30 7.94 -15.63
N ASP A 308 -16.21 7.64 -16.93
CA ASP A 308 -17.15 6.76 -17.61
C ASP A 308 -16.92 5.29 -17.20
N ARG A 309 -17.80 4.80 -16.33
CA ARG A 309 -17.67 3.44 -15.76
C ARG A 309 -17.85 2.35 -16.82
N VAL A 310 -18.69 2.58 -17.83
CA VAL A 310 -18.97 1.59 -18.88
C VAL A 310 -17.78 1.49 -19.82
N PHE A 311 -17.33 2.64 -20.31
CA PHE A 311 -16.13 2.71 -21.15
C PHE A 311 -14.90 2.15 -20.43
N TRP A 312 -14.66 2.51 -19.18
CA TRP A 312 -13.51 2.03 -18.43
C TRP A 312 -13.52 0.51 -18.18
N ARG A 313 -14.71 -0.09 -18.01
CA ARG A 313 -14.83 -1.55 -17.95
C ARG A 313 -14.42 -2.21 -19.28
N SER A 314 -14.76 -1.63 -20.42
CA SER A 314 -14.33 -2.16 -21.72
C SER A 314 -12.81 -2.09 -21.88
N VAL A 315 -12.16 -1.01 -21.42
CA VAL A 315 -10.69 -0.88 -21.39
C VAL A 315 -10.05 -1.95 -20.51
N VAL A 316 -10.59 -2.22 -19.33
CA VAL A 316 -10.11 -3.32 -18.45
C VAL A 316 -10.23 -4.68 -19.14
N SER A 317 -11.32 -4.91 -19.86
CA SER A 317 -11.58 -6.18 -20.56
C SER A 317 -10.67 -6.37 -21.77
N SER A 318 -10.37 -5.31 -22.53
CA SER A 318 -9.49 -5.37 -23.69
C SER A 318 -8.06 -5.80 -23.33
N VAL A 319 -7.53 -5.31 -22.20
CA VAL A 319 -6.22 -5.72 -21.69
C VAL A 319 -6.17 -7.21 -21.35
N SER A 320 -7.29 -7.80 -20.96
CA SER A 320 -7.38 -9.25 -20.71
C SER A 320 -7.39 -10.05 -22.01
N ALA A 321 -8.05 -9.54 -23.03
CA ALA A 321 -8.15 -10.21 -24.35
C ALA A 321 -6.84 -10.15 -25.15
N GLU A 322 -5.99 -9.13 -24.95
CA GLU A 322 -4.64 -9.07 -25.56
C GLU A 322 -3.72 -10.20 -25.10
N ALA A 323 -3.97 -10.77 -23.92
CA ALA A 323 -3.17 -11.86 -23.36
C ALA A 323 -3.56 -13.24 -23.88
N GLU A 324 -4.71 -13.37 -24.52
CA GLU A 324 -5.22 -14.63 -25.08
C GLU A 324 -4.82 -14.80 -26.55
N ARG A 325 -4.23 -13.78 -27.16
CA ARG A 325 -3.63 -13.81 -28.50
C ARG A 325 -2.13 -14.04 -28.44
#